data_8a748dc4b6e7be40593bd3e86c5dce6c
#
_entry.id   8a748dc4b6e7be40593bd3e86c5dce6c
#
_cell.length_a   1.000
_cell.length_b   1.000
_cell.length_c   1.000
_cell.angle_alpha   90.00
_cell.angle_beta   90.00
_cell.angle_gamma   90.00
#
_symmetry.space_group_name_H-M   'P 1'
#
loop_
_entity.id
_entity.type
_entity.pdbx_description
1 polymer ?
#
loop_
_entity_poly.entity_id
_entity_poly.type
_entity_poly.pdbx_seq_one_letter_code
_entity_poly.pdbx_strand_id
1 'polypeptide(L)'
;MASHVQGVLSLDAYDLEGQTVLYRVDVNSPLNPVDKTLLDDSRLRTIKSTLELLSNSKVVILAHQSRPGKDDFSDMSQHSDRLSQIINRAITFIPDICSDSTISKIREMTNGDILFLDNMRIHDEEYGKKYANWQDTENSEIVSKLSSVADLYVTDAFAAAHRSSPTLTGFTNKLPCIPGNLMMAELSNLKIVIDDPPRPYLAILGGAKADDSLKVALNLIHRNVIDKIAFVGVVGNLMIWAKGYDIGARNKDFITNSLGNSFDKTWKIAQLLVDKHLDLLILPSDLAVEINEERVPMKLDELPTEYPIYDIGIQSLMDLRPIILNSKCILWNGPASFFERTGFAFGTIEILNMCIETDALTIIGGGHTSALVSSRGASDKVTHNSTGGGSTMCLLSGEKMPVIESLINSALKFSND
;
A
#
# COMPACT_ATOMS: atom_id res chain seq x y z
N MET A 1 -11.21 -15.92 -13.55
CA MET A 1 -11.17 -17.02 -12.57
C MET A 1 -10.64 -16.40 -11.29
N ALA A 2 -11.49 -16.26 -10.26
CA ALA A 2 -11.04 -15.73 -8.97
C ALA A 2 -10.07 -16.74 -8.35
N SER A 3 -8.80 -16.36 -8.22
CA SER A 3 -7.82 -17.14 -7.49
C SER A 3 -8.21 -17.11 -6.02
N HIS A 4 -8.70 -18.23 -5.49
CA HIS A 4 -8.99 -18.37 -4.06
C HIS A 4 -7.69 -18.14 -3.28
N VAL A 5 -7.60 -17.01 -2.58
CA VAL A 5 -6.59 -16.86 -1.54
C VAL A 5 -6.97 -17.85 -0.45
N GLN A 6 -6.18 -18.93 -0.30
CA GLN A 6 -6.47 -19.97 0.68
C GLN A 6 -6.56 -19.36 2.07
N GLY A 7 -7.65 -19.67 2.78
CA GLY A 7 -7.82 -19.34 4.19
C GLY A 7 -8.61 -18.07 4.49
N VAL A 8 -9.26 -17.43 3.52
CA VAL A 8 -10.22 -16.34 3.76
C VAL A 8 -11.59 -16.68 3.16
N LEU A 9 -12.66 -16.06 3.68
CA LEU A 9 -14.02 -16.19 3.14
C LEU A 9 -14.10 -15.50 1.77
N SER A 10 -15.07 -15.89 0.93
CA SER A 10 -15.37 -15.28 -0.36
C SER A 10 -16.76 -14.65 -0.34
N LEU A 11 -16.92 -13.48 -0.94
CA LEU A 11 -18.23 -12.83 -1.12
C LEU A 11 -19.21 -13.70 -1.91
N ASP A 12 -18.71 -14.48 -2.87
CA ASP A 12 -19.53 -15.36 -3.71
C ASP A 12 -20.18 -16.52 -2.93
N ALA A 13 -19.70 -16.81 -1.71
CA ALA A 13 -20.23 -17.85 -0.85
C ALA A 13 -21.43 -17.39 0.00
N TYR A 14 -21.76 -16.10 -0.03
CA TYR A 14 -22.83 -15.54 0.78
C TYR A 14 -23.98 -14.98 -0.07
N ASP A 15 -25.21 -15.20 0.39
CA ASP A 15 -26.35 -14.44 -0.13
C ASP A 15 -26.30 -13.03 0.44
N LEU A 16 -26.06 -12.05 -0.40
CA LEU A 16 -25.88 -10.66 -0.02
C LEU A 16 -27.21 -9.87 -0.02
N GLU A 17 -28.29 -10.44 -0.59
CA GLU A 17 -29.57 -9.75 -0.69
C GLU A 17 -30.18 -9.53 0.69
N GLY A 18 -30.51 -8.26 0.97
CA GLY A 18 -31.13 -7.87 2.23
C GLY A 18 -30.22 -7.87 3.47
N GLN A 19 -28.98 -8.33 3.34
CA GLN A 19 -28.03 -8.33 4.44
C GLN A 19 -27.61 -6.90 4.82
N THR A 20 -27.39 -6.66 6.09
CA THR A 20 -26.76 -5.45 6.58
C THR A 20 -25.26 -5.65 6.63
N VAL A 21 -24.52 -4.93 5.77
CA VAL A 21 -23.10 -5.09 5.58
C VAL A 21 -22.34 -3.90 6.14
N LEU A 22 -21.48 -4.11 7.13
CA LEU A 22 -20.46 -3.13 7.51
C LEU A 22 -19.33 -3.18 6.48
N TYR A 23 -19.14 -2.11 5.73
CA TYR A 23 -18.12 -2.05 4.67
C TYR A 23 -16.98 -1.11 5.05
N ARG A 24 -15.84 -1.67 5.44
CA ARG A 24 -14.65 -0.90 5.83
C ARG A 24 -13.75 -0.62 4.64
N VAL A 25 -13.54 0.66 4.34
CA VAL A 25 -12.77 1.13 3.20
C VAL A 25 -11.62 2.05 3.62
N ASP A 26 -10.59 2.15 2.79
CA ASP A 26 -9.56 3.19 2.89
C ASP A 26 -9.74 4.20 1.76
N VAL A 27 -10.34 5.32 2.10
CA VAL A 27 -10.57 6.46 1.20
C VAL A 27 -9.81 7.71 1.66
N ASN A 28 -8.79 7.52 2.49
CA ASN A 28 -7.93 8.59 2.96
C ASN A 28 -7.24 9.29 1.79
N SER A 29 -7.68 10.48 1.45
CA SER A 29 -7.28 11.23 0.25
C SER A 29 -6.57 12.54 0.63
N PRO A 30 -5.67 13.06 -0.22
CA PRO A 30 -5.11 14.38 0.00
C PRO A 30 -6.20 15.45 -0.09
N LEU A 31 -6.17 16.39 0.86
CA LEU A 31 -7.06 17.54 0.89
C LEU A 31 -6.30 18.82 0.55
N ASN A 32 -6.97 19.75 -0.11
CA ASN A 32 -6.46 21.10 -0.30
C ASN A 32 -6.20 21.75 1.08
N PRO A 33 -5.01 22.25 1.37
CA PRO A 33 -4.69 22.81 2.67
C PRO A 33 -5.50 24.07 3.01
N VAL A 34 -6.03 24.80 2.01
CA VAL A 34 -6.76 26.05 2.18
C VAL A 34 -8.24 25.81 2.46
N ASP A 35 -8.92 25.10 1.57
CA ASP A 35 -10.38 24.95 1.60
C ASP A 35 -10.84 23.52 1.99
N LYS A 36 -9.88 22.62 2.23
CA LYS A 36 -10.09 21.22 2.62
C LYS A 36 -10.85 20.39 1.58
N THR A 37 -10.94 20.84 0.33
CA THR A 37 -11.55 20.06 -0.75
C THR A 37 -10.70 18.84 -1.12
N LEU A 38 -11.36 17.76 -1.55
CA LEU A 38 -10.69 16.56 -2.05
C LEU A 38 -9.88 16.87 -3.31
N LEU A 39 -8.57 16.60 -3.28
CA LEU A 39 -7.68 16.77 -4.45
C LEU A 39 -7.61 15.52 -5.34
N ASP A 40 -7.92 14.35 -4.79
CA ASP A 40 -7.84 13.07 -5.49
C ASP A 40 -8.99 12.15 -5.03
N ASP A 41 -9.69 11.56 -6.00
CA ASP A 41 -10.79 10.62 -5.76
C ASP A 41 -10.45 9.16 -6.17
N SER A 42 -9.20 8.89 -6.52
CA SER A 42 -8.76 7.58 -7.01
C SER A 42 -9.12 6.44 -6.04
N ARG A 43 -8.95 6.64 -4.74
CA ARG A 43 -9.31 5.66 -3.72
C ARG A 43 -10.82 5.41 -3.62
N LEU A 44 -11.64 6.44 -3.83
CA LEU A 44 -13.10 6.29 -3.89
C LEU A 44 -13.53 5.47 -5.12
N ARG A 45 -12.80 5.57 -6.22
CA ARG A 45 -13.08 4.80 -7.44
C ARG A 45 -12.77 3.32 -7.27
N THR A 46 -11.73 2.96 -6.51
CA THR A 46 -11.31 1.56 -6.34
C THR A 46 -12.32 0.69 -5.61
N ILE A 47 -13.15 1.28 -4.73
CA ILE A 47 -14.16 0.54 -3.95
C ILE A 47 -15.48 0.32 -4.71
N LYS A 48 -15.63 0.90 -5.90
CA LYS A 48 -16.85 0.81 -6.71
C LYS A 48 -17.24 -0.63 -7.03
N SER A 49 -16.29 -1.47 -7.41
CA SER A 49 -16.56 -2.85 -7.82
C SER A 49 -17.14 -3.70 -6.69
N THR A 50 -16.73 -3.47 -5.45
CA THR A 50 -17.33 -4.14 -4.27
C THR A 50 -18.74 -3.60 -3.98
N LEU A 51 -18.94 -2.27 -4.09
CA LEU A 51 -20.27 -1.66 -3.90
C LEU A 51 -21.29 -2.11 -4.97
N GLU A 52 -20.84 -2.46 -6.16
CA GLU A 52 -21.71 -3.05 -7.21
C GLU A 52 -22.19 -4.44 -6.82
N LEU A 53 -21.34 -5.28 -6.21
CA LEU A 53 -21.75 -6.59 -5.67
C LEU A 53 -22.74 -6.42 -4.50
N LEU A 54 -22.59 -5.40 -3.68
CA LEU A 54 -23.46 -5.09 -2.54
C LEU A 54 -24.69 -4.27 -2.94
N SER A 55 -25.10 -4.26 -4.22
CA SER A 55 -26.17 -3.37 -4.71
C SER A 55 -27.53 -3.62 -4.08
N ASN A 56 -27.83 -4.85 -3.68
CA ASN A 56 -29.10 -5.26 -3.02
C ASN A 56 -28.96 -5.44 -1.50
N SER A 57 -27.82 -5.07 -0.93
CA SER A 57 -27.57 -5.08 0.51
C SER A 57 -27.88 -3.72 1.12
N LYS A 58 -28.00 -3.68 2.43
CA LYS A 58 -27.99 -2.46 3.27
C LYS A 58 -26.54 -2.20 3.65
N VAL A 59 -25.91 -1.17 3.08
CA VAL A 59 -24.46 -0.94 3.23
C VAL A 59 -24.17 0.19 4.20
N VAL A 60 -23.37 -0.07 5.23
CA VAL A 60 -22.87 0.91 6.19
C VAL A 60 -21.38 1.09 5.97
N ILE A 61 -20.98 2.21 5.36
CA ILE A 61 -19.57 2.50 5.05
C ILE A 61 -18.86 3.05 6.28
N LEU A 62 -17.74 2.41 6.62
CA LEU A 62 -16.82 2.79 7.69
C LEU A 62 -15.49 3.24 7.07
N ALA A 63 -15.08 4.47 7.34
CA ALA A 63 -13.86 5.02 6.74
C ALA A 63 -13.12 5.95 7.70
N HIS A 64 -11.95 6.43 7.28
CA HIS A 64 -11.22 7.47 8.00
C HIS A 64 -10.55 8.44 7.04
N GLN A 65 -10.38 9.68 7.49
CA GLN A 65 -9.57 10.70 6.86
C GLN A 65 -8.53 11.20 7.86
N SER A 66 -7.24 11.04 7.54
CA SER A 66 -6.10 11.50 8.32
C SER A 66 -6.12 11.03 9.80
N ARG A 67 -5.78 11.88 10.74
CA ARG A 67 -5.74 11.60 12.17
C ARG A 67 -5.93 12.88 12.98
N PRO A 68 -6.55 12.81 14.17
CA PRO A 68 -6.73 13.96 15.06
C PRO A 68 -5.44 14.79 15.23
N GLY A 69 -5.57 16.09 15.16
CA GLY A 69 -4.45 17.04 15.28
C GLY A 69 -3.64 17.27 14.01
N LYS A 70 -4.04 16.72 12.85
CA LYS A 70 -3.48 17.05 11.54
C LYS A 70 -4.40 17.99 10.77
N ASP A 71 -3.81 18.83 9.92
CA ASP A 71 -4.53 19.85 9.15
C ASP A 71 -5.53 19.26 8.16
N ASP A 72 -5.28 18.03 7.69
CA ASP A 72 -6.12 17.29 6.75
C ASP A 72 -7.12 16.33 7.45
N PHE A 73 -7.26 16.44 8.78
CA PHE A 73 -8.30 15.72 9.53
C PHE A 73 -9.66 16.41 9.31
N SER A 74 -10.63 15.66 8.82
CA SER A 74 -11.98 16.15 8.51
C SER A 74 -13.04 15.10 8.79
N ASP A 75 -14.31 15.53 8.75
CA ASP A 75 -15.45 14.61 8.62
C ASP A 75 -15.45 13.92 7.25
N MET A 76 -16.39 13.00 7.04
CA MET A 76 -16.48 12.21 5.82
C MET A 76 -17.56 12.70 4.83
N SER A 77 -18.14 13.88 5.04
CA SER A 77 -19.23 14.39 4.19
C SER A 77 -18.84 14.53 2.73
N GLN A 78 -17.68 15.15 2.45
CA GLN A 78 -17.17 15.31 1.06
C GLN A 78 -16.87 13.96 0.39
N HIS A 79 -16.35 12.98 1.15
CA HIS A 79 -16.11 11.63 0.64
C HIS A 79 -17.42 10.94 0.28
N SER A 80 -18.46 11.09 1.11
CA SER A 80 -19.80 10.58 0.87
C SER A 80 -20.41 11.18 -0.40
N ASP A 81 -20.38 12.51 -0.54
CA ASP A 81 -20.92 13.22 -1.70
C ASP A 81 -20.18 12.82 -2.99
N ARG A 82 -18.83 12.75 -2.92
CA ARG A 82 -18.03 12.37 -4.08
C ARG A 82 -18.25 10.92 -4.49
N LEU A 83 -18.34 10.00 -3.52
CA LEU A 83 -18.63 8.59 -3.80
C LEU A 83 -20.02 8.43 -4.42
N SER A 84 -21.03 9.14 -3.91
CA SER A 84 -22.40 9.15 -4.48
C SER A 84 -22.39 9.50 -5.96
N GLN A 85 -21.61 10.52 -6.36
CA GLN A 85 -21.41 10.90 -7.76
C GLN A 85 -20.72 9.79 -8.59
N ILE A 86 -19.66 9.16 -8.04
CA ILE A 86 -18.89 8.13 -8.73
C ILE A 86 -19.72 6.89 -9.02
N ILE A 87 -20.54 6.45 -8.07
CA ILE A 87 -21.37 5.25 -8.22
C ILE A 87 -22.76 5.54 -8.80
N ASN A 88 -23.12 6.82 -8.96
CA ASN A 88 -24.43 7.29 -9.38
C ASN A 88 -25.60 6.70 -8.57
N ARG A 89 -25.44 6.68 -7.23
CA ARG A 89 -26.42 6.22 -6.25
C ARG A 89 -26.44 7.15 -5.06
N ALA A 90 -27.61 7.32 -4.44
CA ALA A 90 -27.75 8.12 -3.22
C ALA A 90 -26.97 7.47 -2.05
N ILE A 91 -26.24 8.29 -1.32
CA ILE A 91 -25.57 7.91 -0.07
C ILE A 91 -26.02 8.89 1.00
N THR A 92 -26.45 8.39 2.16
CA THR A 92 -26.82 9.22 3.29
C THR A 92 -25.63 9.35 4.25
N PHE A 93 -25.08 10.55 4.38
CA PHE A 93 -24.04 10.82 5.37
C PHE A 93 -24.64 10.92 6.78
N ILE A 94 -24.01 10.25 7.74
CA ILE A 94 -24.38 10.28 9.17
C ILE A 94 -23.22 10.91 9.94
N PRO A 95 -23.36 12.13 10.51
CA PRO A 95 -22.31 12.82 11.25
C PRO A 95 -22.12 12.24 12.67
N ASP A 96 -22.00 10.94 12.74
CA ASP A 96 -21.87 10.14 13.96
C ASP A 96 -21.35 8.73 13.60
N ILE A 97 -20.87 7.99 14.61
CA ILE A 97 -20.29 6.67 14.40
C ILE A 97 -21.20 5.56 14.93
N CYS A 98 -21.63 5.63 16.20
CA CYS A 98 -22.34 4.52 16.84
C CYS A 98 -23.27 4.96 17.99
N SER A 99 -23.80 6.17 17.99
CA SER A 99 -24.85 6.55 18.95
C SER A 99 -26.12 5.71 18.75
N ASP A 100 -27.01 5.71 19.72
CA ASP A 100 -28.27 4.98 19.64
C ASP A 100 -29.13 5.47 18.46
N SER A 101 -29.03 6.77 18.10
CA SER A 101 -29.66 7.33 16.90
C SER A 101 -29.12 6.72 15.62
N THR A 102 -27.78 6.56 15.52
CA THR A 102 -27.15 5.92 14.37
C THR A 102 -27.54 4.45 14.26
N ILE A 103 -27.54 3.73 15.37
CA ILE A 103 -27.99 2.33 15.42
C ILE A 103 -29.43 2.18 14.98
N SER A 104 -30.33 3.10 15.40
CA SER A 104 -31.74 3.10 14.96
C SER A 104 -31.85 3.33 13.43
N LYS A 105 -31.11 4.28 12.88
CA LYS A 105 -31.09 4.54 11.43
C LYS A 105 -30.59 3.34 10.62
N ILE A 106 -29.58 2.60 11.13
CA ILE A 106 -29.11 1.38 10.47
C ILE A 106 -30.23 0.30 10.45
N ARG A 107 -31.00 0.15 11.53
CA ARG A 107 -32.15 -0.79 11.59
C ARG A 107 -33.26 -0.42 10.62
N GLU A 108 -33.43 0.86 10.32
CA GLU A 108 -34.50 1.39 9.44
C GLU A 108 -34.12 1.30 7.96
N MET A 109 -32.88 0.89 7.60
CA MET A 109 -32.44 0.76 6.22
C MET A 109 -33.27 -0.26 5.43
N THR A 110 -33.44 0.02 4.16
CA THR A 110 -34.03 -0.87 3.16
C THR A 110 -32.96 -1.37 2.16
N ASN A 111 -33.29 -2.44 1.44
CA ASN A 111 -32.36 -3.01 0.46
C ASN A 111 -31.93 -1.95 -0.57
N GLY A 112 -30.64 -1.85 -0.77
CA GLY A 112 -30.03 -0.86 -1.67
C GLY A 112 -29.65 0.46 -1.00
N ASP A 113 -30.03 0.69 0.25
CA ASP A 113 -29.60 1.90 0.98
C ASP A 113 -28.12 1.86 1.32
N ILE A 114 -27.49 3.03 1.27
CA ILE A 114 -26.10 3.21 1.68
C ILE A 114 -26.01 4.34 2.72
N LEU A 115 -25.51 4.01 3.90
CA LEU A 115 -25.13 4.99 4.91
C LEU A 115 -23.61 5.15 4.92
N PHE A 116 -23.10 6.37 5.02
CA PHE A 116 -21.69 6.66 5.23
C PHE A 116 -21.53 7.29 6.61
N LEU A 117 -20.92 6.57 7.55
CA LEU A 117 -20.70 7.08 8.91
C LEU A 117 -19.53 8.08 8.92
N ASP A 118 -19.47 8.89 9.95
CA ASP A 118 -18.40 9.87 10.08
C ASP A 118 -17.03 9.22 10.28
N ASN A 119 -15.98 10.03 10.29
CA ASN A 119 -14.60 9.61 10.43
C ASN A 119 -14.39 8.75 11.68
N MET A 120 -14.12 7.46 11.48
CA MET A 120 -13.96 6.52 12.59
C MET A 120 -12.92 6.97 13.63
N ARG A 121 -11.93 7.77 13.22
CA ARG A 121 -10.87 8.28 14.09
C ARG A 121 -11.29 9.45 15.01
N ILE A 122 -12.54 9.90 14.94
CA ILE A 122 -13.11 10.79 15.95
C ILE A 122 -13.27 10.06 17.28
N HIS A 123 -13.48 8.75 17.24
CA HIS A 123 -13.69 7.94 18.44
C HIS A 123 -12.33 7.50 19.04
N ASP A 124 -12.14 7.74 20.35
CA ASP A 124 -10.89 7.46 21.06
C ASP A 124 -10.46 5.98 20.98
N GLU A 125 -11.42 5.04 20.96
CA GLU A 125 -11.11 3.62 20.82
C GLU A 125 -10.50 3.27 19.46
N GLU A 126 -10.86 3.98 18.38
CA GLU A 126 -10.32 3.71 17.04
C GLU A 126 -8.91 4.28 16.86
N TYR A 127 -8.58 5.43 17.50
CA TYR A 127 -7.30 6.09 17.27
C TYR A 127 -6.46 6.31 18.53
N GLY A 128 -7.05 6.76 19.64
CA GLY A 128 -6.33 7.12 20.87
C GLY A 128 -5.90 5.92 21.71
N LYS A 129 -6.72 4.89 21.75
CA LYS A 129 -6.50 3.68 22.55
C LYS A 129 -5.51 2.73 21.86
N LYS A 130 -4.53 2.26 22.64
CA LYS A 130 -3.61 1.20 22.17
C LYS A 130 -4.11 -0.16 22.65
N TYR A 131 -4.16 -1.12 21.75
CA TYR A 131 -4.49 -2.52 22.04
C TYR A 131 -3.20 -3.33 22.07
N ALA A 132 -3.04 -4.21 23.09
CA ALA A 132 -1.88 -5.07 23.23
C ALA A 132 -1.83 -6.10 22.09
N ASN A 133 -2.99 -6.67 21.76
CA ASN A 133 -3.19 -7.59 20.66
C ASN A 133 -4.36 -7.11 19.79
N TRP A 134 -4.36 -7.47 18.53
CA TRP A 134 -5.46 -7.08 17.65
C TRP A 134 -6.81 -7.71 18.05
N GLN A 135 -6.79 -8.88 18.68
CA GLN A 135 -7.99 -9.55 19.21
C GLN A 135 -8.71 -8.71 20.27
N ASP A 136 -7.97 -7.93 21.06
CA ASP A 136 -8.55 -7.11 22.14
C ASP A 136 -9.50 -6.01 21.60
N THR A 137 -9.43 -5.70 20.29
CA THR A 137 -10.29 -4.71 19.62
C THR A 137 -11.77 -5.10 19.61
N GLU A 138 -12.10 -6.39 19.72
CA GLU A 138 -13.47 -6.91 19.76
C GLU A 138 -14.28 -6.40 20.96
N ASN A 139 -13.61 -5.97 22.03
CA ASN A 139 -14.21 -5.51 23.28
C ASN A 139 -14.53 -4.00 23.27
N SER A 140 -14.39 -3.34 22.11
CA SER A 140 -14.72 -1.92 21.99
C SER A 140 -16.23 -1.67 21.90
N GLU A 141 -16.66 -0.46 22.33
CA GLU A 141 -18.05 -0.02 22.20
C GLU A 141 -18.50 0.01 20.74
N ILE A 142 -17.63 0.53 19.83
CA ILE A 142 -17.89 0.60 18.38
C ILE A 142 -18.25 -0.79 17.84
N VAL A 143 -17.44 -1.78 18.14
CA VAL A 143 -17.65 -3.15 17.65
C VAL A 143 -18.90 -3.76 18.24
N SER A 144 -19.14 -3.57 19.54
CA SER A 144 -20.33 -4.10 20.22
C SER A 144 -21.62 -3.54 19.62
N LYS A 145 -21.69 -2.21 19.40
CA LYS A 145 -22.89 -1.56 18.87
C LYS A 145 -23.10 -1.89 17.39
N LEU A 146 -22.09 -1.75 16.55
CA LEU A 146 -22.24 -1.98 15.11
C LEU A 146 -22.50 -3.46 14.78
N SER A 147 -21.87 -4.41 15.48
CA SER A 147 -22.13 -5.83 15.26
C SER A 147 -23.55 -6.27 15.69
N SER A 148 -24.23 -5.49 16.55
CA SER A 148 -25.61 -5.80 16.97
C SER A 148 -26.67 -5.53 15.90
N VAL A 149 -26.29 -4.87 14.80
CA VAL A 149 -27.20 -4.45 13.72
C VAL A 149 -26.70 -4.83 12.34
N ALA A 150 -25.69 -5.67 12.25
CA ALA A 150 -25.09 -6.10 11.00
C ALA A 150 -25.01 -7.62 10.91
N ASP A 151 -25.07 -8.14 9.71
CA ASP A 151 -25.00 -9.56 9.38
C ASP A 151 -23.60 -9.96 8.89
N LEU A 152 -22.93 -9.08 8.16
CA LEU A 152 -21.62 -9.31 7.54
C LEU A 152 -20.69 -8.10 7.73
N TYR A 153 -19.40 -8.37 7.76
CA TYR A 153 -18.34 -7.35 7.64
C TYR A 153 -17.51 -7.59 6.39
N VAL A 154 -17.42 -6.57 5.54
CA VAL A 154 -16.59 -6.59 4.32
C VAL A 154 -15.50 -5.54 4.44
N THR A 155 -14.28 -5.85 4.00
CA THR A 155 -13.18 -4.89 4.04
C THR A 155 -12.41 -4.80 2.74
N ASP A 156 -12.19 -3.56 2.29
CA ASP A 156 -11.27 -3.16 1.21
C ASP A 156 -10.18 -2.21 1.73
N ALA A 157 -10.01 -2.12 3.05
CA ALA A 157 -9.04 -1.23 3.66
C ALA A 157 -7.60 -1.81 3.66
N PHE A 158 -7.11 -2.26 2.50
CA PHE A 158 -5.78 -2.88 2.40
C PHE A 158 -4.65 -1.94 2.83
N ALA A 159 -4.69 -0.64 2.47
CA ALA A 159 -3.66 0.31 2.88
C ALA A 159 -3.56 0.50 4.42
N ALA A 160 -4.60 0.11 5.17
CA ALA A 160 -4.61 0.09 6.63
C ALA A 160 -4.40 -1.30 7.23
N ALA A 161 -4.20 -2.34 6.43
CA ALA A 161 -4.20 -3.74 6.89
C ALA A 161 -3.05 -4.12 7.85
N HIS A 162 -1.99 -3.31 7.88
CA HIS A 162 -0.87 -3.45 8.83
C HIS A 162 -1.19 -2.90 10.24
N ARG A 163 -2.39 -2.35 10.46
CA ARG A 163 -2.82 -1.75 11.73
C ARG A 163 -3.90 -2.58 12.40
N SER A 164 -3.97 -2.46 13.73
CA SER A 164 -5.07 -3.00 14.53
C SER A 164 -5.87 -1.84 15.12
N SER A 165 -7.17 -1.82 14.82
CA SER A 165 -8.14 -0.92 15.45
C SER A 165 -9.53 -1.57 15.42
N PRO A 166 -10.48 -1.12 16.25
CA PRO A 166 -11.82 -1.70 16.33
C PRO A 166 -12.49 -1.95 14.98
N THR A 167 -12.50 -0.95 14.09
CA THR A 167 -13.18 -1.09 12.81
C THR A 167 -12.39 -1.86 11.76
N LEU A 168 -11.13 -2.22 12.02
CA LEU A 168 -10.30 -3.03 11.13
C LEU A 168 -10.27 -4.52 11.50
N THR A 169 -10.24 -4.84 12.81
CA THR A 169 -10.00 -6.22 13.27
C THR A 169 -11.02 -6.72 14.30
N GLY A 170 -11.86 -5.83 14.86
CA GLY A 170 -12.70 -6.18 16.01
C GLY A 170 -13.91 -7.05 15.71
N PHE A 171 -14.34 -7.15 14.46
CA PHE A 171 -15.55 -7.91 14.09
C PHE A 171 -15.31 -9.42 13.93
N THR A 172 -14.05 -9.88 13.93
CA THR A 172 -13.59 -11.24 13.60
C THR A 172 -14.39 -12.37 14.29
N ASN A 173 -14.75 -12.19 15.55
CA ASN A 173 -15.49 -13.19 16.32
C ASN A 173 -17.00 -12.94 16.37
N LYS A 174 -17.49 -11.86 15.77
CA LYS A 174 -18.90 -11.45 15.87
C LYS A 174 -19.65 -11.62 14.55
N LEU A 175 -18.96 -11.40 13.44
CA LEU A 175 -19.52 -11.43 12.08
C LEU A 175 -18.60 -12.21 11.15
N PRO A 176 -19.12 -12.85 10.09
CA PRO A 176 -18.30 -13.28 8.98
C PRO A 176 -17.55 -12.08 8.39
N CYS A 177 -16.20 -12.12 8.42
CA CYS A 177 -15.33 -11.06 7.91
C CYS A 177 -14.77 -11.46 6.55
N ILE A 178 -15.13 -10.72 5.52
CA ILE A 178 -14.92 -11.09 4.13
C ILE A 178 -14.07 -10.01 3.45
N PRO A 179 -13.02 -10.35 2.69
CA PRO A 179 -12.32 -9.39 1.86
C PRO A 179 -13.21 -8.95 0.68
N GLY A 180 -13.29 -7.64 0.41
CA GLY A 180 -13.87 -7.11 -0.81
C GLY A 180 -12.98 -7.31 -2.03
N ASN A 181 -13.44 -6.86 -3.21
CA ASN A 181 -12.72 -7.05 -4.47
C ASN A 181 -11.32 -6.43 -4.47
N LEU A 182 -11.18 -5.22 -3.89
CA LEU A 182 -9.88 -4.54 -3.80
C LEU A 182 -8.91 -5.34 -2.90
N MET A 183 -9.37 -5.74 -1.72
CA MET A 183 -8.57 -6.53 -0.78
C MET A 183 -8.15 -7.87 -1.42
N MET A 184 -9.07 -8.54 -2.12
CA MET A 184 -8.76 -9.80 -2.82
C MET A 184 -7.77 -9.60 -3.96
N ALA A 185 -7.88 -8.52 -4.73
CA ALA A 185 -6.93 -8.21 -5.79
C ALA A 185 -5.52 -7.97 -5.23
N GLU A 186 -5.39 -7.18 -4.15
CA GLU A 186 -4.12 -6.95 -3.48
C GLU A 186 -3.51 -8.26 -2.95
N LEU A 187 -4.27 -9.04 -2.20
CA LEU A 187 -3.81 -10.30 -1.63
C LEU A 187 -3.39 -11.32 -2.70
N SER A 188 -4.20 -11.47 -3.75
CA SER A 188 -3.93 -12.44 -4.81
C SER A 188 -2.66 -12.11 -5.59
N ASN A 189 -2.50 -10.84 -6.00
CA ASN A 189 -1.33 -10.42 -6.77
C ASN A 189 -0.04 -10.46 -5.93
N LEU A 190 -0.10 -9.95 -4.69
CA LEU A 190 1.08 -9.97 -3.81
C LEU A 190 1.47 -11.39 -3.38
N LYS A 191 0.50 -12.31 -3.22
CA LYS A 191 0.78 -13.71 -2.91
C LYS A 191 1.61 -14.38 -4.02
N ILE A 192 1.33 -14.10 -5.29
CA ILE A 192 2.09 -14.68 -6.42
C ILE A 192 3.58 -14.31 -6.28
N VAL A 193 3.89 -13.03 -6.05
CA VAL A 193 5.30 -12.58 -5.98
C VAL A 193 6.01 -12.98 -4.69
N ILE A 194 5.28 -13.44 -3.66
CA ILE A 194 5.84 -13.90 -2.39
C ILE A 194 6.07 -15.41 -2.36
N ASP A 195 5.13 -16.19 -2.94
CA ASP A 195 5.10 -17.64 -2.75
C ASP A 195 5.65 -18.41 -3.95
N ASP A 196 5.21 -18.09 -5.17
CA ASP A 196 5.59 -18.83 -6.40
C ASP A 196 5.57 -17.91 -7.64
N PRO A 197 6.51 -16.96 -7.75
CA PRO A 197 6.56 -16.04 -8.88
C PRO A 197 7.06 -16.73 -10.17
N PRO A 198 6.54 -16.34 -11.35
CA PRO A 198 7.16 -16.70 -12.62
C PRO A 198 8.61 -16.24 -12.68
N ARG A 199 9.50 -17.10 -13.22
CA ARG A 199 10.94 -16.80 -13.30
C ARG A 199 11.40 -16.53 -14.74
N PRO A 200 12.37 -15.66 -14.98
CA PRO A 200 13.18 -14.90 -14.00
C PRO A 200 12.36 -13.83 -13.27
N TYR A 201 12.58 -13.69 -11.94
CA TYR A 201 11.95 -12.71 -11.08
C TYR A 201 12.92 -11.60 -10.69
N LEU A 202 12.58 -10.36 -11.03
CA LEU A 202 13.31 -9.14 -10.69
C LEU A 202 12.53 -8.32 -9.67
N ALA A 203 13.17 -7.95 -8.56
CA ALA A 203 12.69 -6.89 -7.69
C ALA A 203 13.47 -5.60 -7.95
N ILE A 204 12.78 -4.47 -8.15
CA ILE A 204 13.36 -3.13 -8.27
C ILE A 204 12.95 -2.37 -7.02
N LEU A 205 13.91 -2.10 -6.13
CA LEU A 205 13.67 -1.51 -4.82
C LEU A 205 14.34 -0.14 -4.73
N GLY A 206 13.53 0.91 -4.55
CA GLY A 206 13.98 2.29 -4.58
C GLY A 206 13.30 3.18 -3.54
N GLY A 207 13.32 4.49 -3.81
CA GLY A 207 12.74 5.50 -2.93
C GLY A 207 13.61 5.81 -1.70
N ALA A 208 13.03 6.50 -0.71
CA ALA A 208 13.74 6.99 0.49
C ALA A 208 13.64 6.06 1.71
N LYS A 209 12.69 5.10 1.73
CA LYS A 209 12.48 4.17 2.84
C LYS A 209 13.36 2.93 2.71
N ALA A 210 14.66 3.11 2.95
CA ALA A 210 15.62 2.04 2.75
C ALA A 210 15.43 0.87 3.74
N ASP A 211 15.00 1.14 4.97
CA ASP A 211 14.73 0.12 5.99
C ASP A 211 13.66 -0.89 5.54
N ASP A 212 12.56 -0.41 4.98
CA ASP A 212 11.49 -1.28 4.46
C ASP A 212 11.97 -2.06 3.22
N SER A 213 12.65 -1.39 2.28
CA SER A 213 13.14 -2.01 1.04
C SER A 213 14.16 -3.13 1.32
N LEU A 214 15.09 -2.94 2.25
CA LEU A 214 16.07 -3.96 2.60
C LEU A 214 15.44 -5.15 3.35
N LYS A 215 14.39 -4.94 4.15
CA LYS A 215 13.63 -6.05 4.75
C LYS A 215 12.92 -6.89 3.68
N VAL A 216 12.31 -6.24 2.67
CA VAL A 216 11.72 -6.93 1.53
C VAL A 216 12.77 -7.76 0.80
N ALA A 217 13.93 -7.19 0.48
CA ALA A 217 15.02 -7.90 -0.17
C ALA A 217 15.42 -9.16 0.61
N LEU A 218 15.63 -9.04 1.92
CA LEU A 218 15.96 -10.19 2.77
C LEU A 218 14.86 -11.26 2.78
N ASN A 219 13.59 -10.86 2.86
CA ASN A 219 12.49 -11.82 2.88
C ASN A 219 12.41 -12.60 1.57
N LEU A 220 12.53 -11.93 0.42
CA LEU A 220 12.53 -12.59 -0.90
C LEU A 220 13.71 -13.54 -1.07
N ILE A 221 14.90 -13.18 -0.57
CA ILE A 221 16.09 -14.04 -0.57
C ILE A 221 15.87 -15.25 0.36
N HIS A 222 15.40 -15.05 1.59
CA HIS A 222 15.14 -16.13 2.55
C HIS A 222 14.10 -17.13 2.04
N ARG A 223 13.11 -16.66 1.28
CA ARG A 223 12.11 -17.52 0.63
C ARG A 223 12.64 -18.23 -0.61
N ASN A 224 13.82 -17.86 -1.09
CA ASN A 224 14.43 -18.40 -2.31
C ASN A 224 13.55 -18.22 -3.56
N VAL A 225 12.81 -17.11 -3.63
CA VAL A 225 11.89 -16.82 -4.75
C VAL A 225 12.45 -15.82 -5.75
N ILE A 226 13.53 -15.11 -5.43
CA ILE A 226 14.09 -14.00 -6.22
C ILE A 226 15.31 -14.43 -7.05
N ASP A 227 15.42 -13.95 -8.28
CA ASP A 227 16.59 -14.16 -9.14
C ASP A 227 17.53 -12.96 -9.17
N LYS A 228 17.00 -11.73 -9.18
CA LYS A 228 17.78 -10.48 -9.11
C LYS A 228 17.04 -9.39 -8.34
N ILE A 229 17.81 -8.55 -7.66
CA ILE A 229 17.32 -7.37 -6.95
C ILE A 229 18.11 -6.15 -7.45
N ALA A 230 17.42 -5.22 -8.09
CA ALA A 230 17.97 -3.93 -8.47
C ALA A 230 17.67 -2.89 -7.38
N PHE A 231 18.69 -2.30 -6.82
CA PHE A 231 18.57 -1.19 -5.90
C PHE A 231 18.75 0.15 -6.62
N VAL A 232 17.77 1.03 -6.48
CA VAL A 232 17.74 2.33 -7.16
C VAL A 232 17.39 3.45 -6.19
N GLY A 233 17.50 4.71 -6.60
CA GLY A 233 17.20 5.86 -5.76
C GLY A 233 18.04 5.92 -4.49
N VAL A 234 17.48 6.41 -3.39
CA VAL A 234 18.20 6.53 -2.11
C VAL A 234 18.65 5.17 -1.56
N VAL A 235 17.87 4.12 -1.81
CA VAL A 235 18.24 2.74 -1.45
C VAL A 235 19.47 2.31 -2.25
N GLY A 236 19.51 2.61 -3.55
CA GLY A 236 20.69 2.37 -4.39
C GLY A 236 21.94 3.10 -3.88
N ASN A 237 21.79 4.37 -3.47
CA ASN A 237 22.89 5.14 -2.89
C ASN A 237 23.40 4.52 -1.57
N LEU A 238 22.51 4.05 -0.70
CA LEU A 238 22.89 3.31 0.52
C LEU A 238 23.67 2.05 0.18
N MET A 239 23.25 1.29 -0.83
CA MET A 239 23.90 0.03 -1.22
C MET A 239 25.25 0.25 -1.87
N ILE A 240 25.45 1.31 -2.67
CA ILE A 240 26.74 1.73 -3.21
C ILE A 240 27.68 2.08 -2.05
N TRP A 241 27.20 2.83 -1.06
CA TRP A 241 27.98 3.16 0.12
C TRP A 241 28.35 1.90 0.91
N ALA A 242 27.44 0.99 1.14
CA ALA A 242 27.71 -0.29 1.82
C ALA A 242 28.74 -1.16 1.05
N LYS A 243 28.78 -1.04 -0.29
CA LYS A 243 29.78 -1.72 -1.16
C LYS A 243 31.18 -1.09 -1.05
N GLY A 244 31.33 0.06 -0.38
CA GLY A 244 32.61 0.69 -0.12
C GLY A 244 32.89 1.99 -0.90
N TYR A 245 31.97 2.47 -1.73
CA TYR A 245 32.10 3.77 -2.36
C TYR A 245 31.80 4.90 -1.39
N ASP A 246 32.61 5.94 -1.38
CA ASP A 246 32.34 7.15 -0.61
C ASP A 246 31.39 8.07 -1.39
N ILE A 247 30.11 8.09 -1.02
CA ILE A 247 29.08 8.91 -1.69
C ILE A 247 29.10 10.40 -1.27
N GLY A 248 30.06 10.81 -0.43
CA GLY A 248 30.17 12.16 0.10
C GLY A 248 29.29 12.45 1.31
N ALA A 249 29.72 13.40 2.13
CA ALA A 249 29.08 13.71 3.43
C ALA A 249 27.58 14.06 3.28
N ARG A 250 27.24 14.94 2.32
CA ARG A 250 25.85 15.36 2.08
C ARG A 250 24.88 14.20 1.86
N ASN A 251 25.26 13.23 1.04
CA ASN A 251 24.42 12.09 0.72
C ASN A 251 24.34 11.08 1.87
N LYS A 252 25.44 10.90 2.61
CA LYS A 252 25.46 10.08 3.85
C LYS A 252 24.57 10.69 4.94
N ASP A 253 24.68 11.98 5.16
CA ASP A 253 23.87 12.71 6.16
C ASP A 253 22.38 12.64 5.82
N PHE A 254 22.02 12.79 4.54
CA PHE A 254 20.63 12.65 4.10
C PHE A 254 20.08 11.24 4.43
N ILE A 255 20.82 10.19 4.09
CA ILE A 255 20.43 8.79 4.38
C ILE A 255 20.33 8.56 5.88
N THR A 256 21.32 8.97 6.65
CA THR A 256 21.37 8.79 8.11
C THR A 256 20.20 9.51 8.79
N ASN A 257 19.94 10.76 8.42
CA ASN A 257 18.85 11.54 8.97
C ASN A 257 17.47 10.98 8.59
N SER A 258 17.31 10.51 7.36
CA SER A 258 16.07 9.89 6.88
C SER A 258 15.74 8.60 7.63
N LEU A 259 16.73 7.80 7.96
CA LEU A 259 16.59 6.55 8.71
C LEU A 259 16.52 6.76 10.23
N GLY A 260 17.11 7.84 10.75
CA GLY A 260 17.11 8.14 12.18
C GLY A 260 17.53 6.94 13.03
N ASN A 261 16.70 6.55 14.00
CA ASN A 261 16.97 5.42 14.91
C ASN A 261 17.05 4.06 14.20
N SER A 262 16.60 3.92 12.97
CA SER A 262 16.70 2.66 12.21
C SER A 262 18.01 2.51 11.44
N PHE A 263 18.87 3.54 11.40
CA PHE A 263 20.09 3.56 10.59
C PHE A 263 21.01 2.37 10.88
N ASP A 264 21.40 2.15 12.11
CA ASP A 264 22.37 1.08 12.45
C ASP A 264 21.87 -0.31 12.05
N LYS A 265 20.58 -0.56 12.24
CA LYS A 265 19.96 -1.82 11.85
C LYS A 265 19.93 -1.97 10.32
N THR A 266 19.55 -0.92 9.63
CA THR A 266 19.45 -0.88 8.16
C THR A 266 20.83 -1.02 7.53
N TRP A 267 21.83 -0.33 8.08
CA TRP A 267 23.23 -0.44 7.65
C TRP A 267 23.76 -1.88 7.75
N LYS A 268 23.52 -2.57 8.88
CA LYS A 268 23.92 -3.98 9.03
C LYS A 268 23.25 -4.88 8.00
N ILE A 269 22.02 -4.63 7.63
CA ILE A 269 21.33 -5.38 6.57
C ILE A 269 21.98 -5.09 5.22
N ALA A 270 22.28 -3.81 4.91
CA ALA A 270 22.94 -3.44 3.65
C ALA A 270 24.31 -4.13 3.52
N GLN A 271 25.12 -4.13 4.58
CA GLN A 271 26.41 -4.85 4.61
C GLN A 271 26.24 -6.36 4.42
N LEU A 272 25.27 -6.96 5.13
CA LEU A 272 24.97 -8.39 4.99
C LEU A 272 24.62 -8.77 3.54
N LEU A 273 23.79 -7.95 2.87
CA LEU A 273 23.40 -8.17 1.48
C LEU A 273 24.60 -8.08 0.54
N VAL A 274 25.47 -7.08 0.71
CA VAL A 274 26.69 -6.93 -0.08
C VAL A 274 27.66 -8.08 0.15
N ASP A 275 27.86 -8.51 1.42
CA ASP A 275 28.83 -9.53 1.77
C ASP A 275 28.41 -10.95 1.36
N LYS A 276 27.11 -11.25 1.40
CA LYS A 276 26.58 -12.62 1.27
C LYS A 276 25.78 -12.88 -0.01
N HIS A 277 25.25 -11.85 -0.64
CA HIS A 277 24.27 -11.99 -1.72
C HIS A 277 24.57 -11.09 -2.93
N LEU A 278 25.82 -10.60 -3.07
CA LEU A 278 26.22 -9.66 -4.11
C LEU A 278 25.89 -10.16 -5.53
N ASP A 279 25.93 -11.47 -5.74
CA ASP A 279 25.57 -12.13 -6.99
C ASP A 279 24.10 -11.95 -7.40
N LEU A 280 23.21 -11.72 -6.45
CA LEU A 280 21.79 -11.42 -6.68
C LEU A 280 21.55 -9.92 -6.91
N LEU A 281 22.49 -9.05 -6.52
CA LEU A 281 22.28 -7.60 -6.50
C LEU A 281 22.69 -6.94 -7.80
N ILE A 282 21.88 -5.98 -8.23
CA ILE A 282 22.19 -5.03 -9.29
C ILE A 282 22.24 -3.65 -8.64
N LEU A 283 23.42 -3.05 -8.61
CA LEU A 283 23.66 -1.72 -8.06
C LEU A 283 23.88 -0.75 -9.21
N PRO A 284 23.54 0.54 -9.04
CA PRO A 284 23.85 1.55 -10.06
C PRO A 284 25.32 1.53 -10.48
N SER A 285 25.56 1.53 -11.78
CA SER A 285 26.92 1.61 -12.37
C SER A 285 27.37 3.06 -12.62
N ASP A 286 26.40 3.97 -12.67
CA ASP A 286 26.59 5.41 -12.74
C ASP A 286 25.42 6.14 -12.09
N LEU A 287 25.57 7.43 -11.85
CA LEU A 287 24.67 8.28 -11.09
C LEU A 287 24.34 9.55 -11.87
N ALA A 288 23.34 10.30 -11.40
CA ALA A 288 23.13 11.67 -11.81
C ALA A 288 22.98 12.57 -10.57
N VAL A 289 23.83 13.57 -10.53
CA VAL A 289 23.90 14.59 -9.47
C VAL A 289 23.32 15.92 -9.93
N GLU A 290 22.97 16.76 -8.97
CA GLU A 290 22.56 18.12 -9.26
C GLU A 290 23.72 19.10 -9.08
N ILE A 291 24.06 19.79 -10.15
CA ILE A 291 25.04 20.89 -10.16
C ILE A 291 24.36 22.11 -10.81
N ASN A 292 24.23 23.22 -10.09
CA ASN A 292 23.59 24.45 -10.56
C ASN A 292 22.18 24.22 -11.16
N GLU A 293 21.38 23.42 -10.48
CA GLU A 293 20.00 23.03 -10.88
C GLU A 293 19.92 22.13 -12.14
N GLU A 294 21.06 21.73 -12.69
CA GLU A 294 21.14 20.84 -13.84
C GLU A 294 21.45 19.39 -13.43
N ARG A 295 20.93 18.45 -14.22
CA ARG A 295 21.22 17.03 -14.08
C ARG A 295 22.55 16.71 -14.77
N VAL A 296 23.55 16.37 -13.98
CA VAL A 296 24.90 16.06 -14.46
C VAL A 296 25.19 14.58 -14.25
N PRO A 297 25.59 13.80 -15.29
CA PRO A 297 26.01 12.42 -15.11
C PRO A 297 27.30 12.34 -14.31
N MET A 298 27.43 11.30 -13.47
CA MET A 298 28.60 11.05 -12.64
C MET A 298 28.90 9.56 -12.60
N LYS A 299 30.14 9.18 -12.87
CA LYS A 299 30.62 7.81 -12.74
C LYS A 299 30.96 7.50 -11.28
N LEU A 300 30.95 6.21 -10.92
CA LEU A 300 31.29 5.81 -9.55
C LEU A 300 32.75 6.08 -9.17
N ASP A 301 33.65 6.11 -10.12
CA ASP A 301 35.09 6.45 -9.91
C ASP A 301 35.32 7.96 -9.70
N GLU A 302 34.33 8.80 -9.95
CA GLU A 302 34.34 10.24 -9.66
C GLU A 302 33.86 10.57 -8.24
N LEU A 303 33.43 9.58 -7.46
CA LEU A 303 33.09 9.74 -6.06
C LEU A 303 34.36 9.92 -5.20
N PRO A 304 34.31 10.65 -4.05
CA PRO A 304 33.11 11.25 -3.41
C PRO A 304 32.64 12.53 -4.09
N THR A 305 31.33 12.86 -3.85
CA THR A 305 30.73 14.08 -4.36
C THR A 305 30.16 14.94 -3.24
N GLU A 306 30.25 16.28 -3.38
CA GLU A 306 29.55 17.25 -2.53
C GLU A 306 28.11 17.54 -3.02
N TYR A 307 27.79 17.11 -4.24
CA TYR A 307 26.49 17.33 -4.87
C TYR A 307 25.47 16.25 -4.48
N PRO A 308 24.18 16.57 -4.43
CA PRO A 308 23.17 15.59 -4.13
C PRO A 308 22.97 14.61 -5.30
N ILE A 309 22.88 13.34 -4.99
CA ILE A 309 22.59 12.28 -5.96
C ILE A 309 21.07 12.13 -6.04
N TYR A 310 20.47 12.52 -7.17
CA TYR A 310 19.02 12.56 -7.34
C TYR A 310 18.47 11.55 -8.35
N ASP A 311 19.33 10.87 -9.11
CA ASP A 311 18.88 9.87 -10.07
C ASP A 311 20.00 8.82 -10.30
N ILE A 312 19.62 7.68 -10.89
CA ILE A 312 20.58 6.76 -11.48
C ILE A 312 21.03 7.29 -12.85
N GLY A 313 22.21 6.88 -13.31
CA GLY A 313 22.74 7.32 -14.58
C GLY A 313 22.18 6.54 -15.77
N ILE A 314 22.56 6.94 -16.98
CA ILE A 314 22.12 6.32 -18.23
C ILE A 314 22.70 4.91 -18.38
N GLN A 315 23.96 4.69 -17.96
CA GLN A 315 24.56 3.36 -18.03
C GLN A 315 23.82 2.37 -17.14
N SER A 316 23.43 2.78 -15.93
CA SER A 316 22.59 1.98 -15.02
C SER A 316 21.27 1.56 -15.66
N LEU A 317 20.61 2.44 -16.41
CA LEU A 317 19.40 2.12 -17.16
C LEU A 317 19.67 1.16 -18.32
N MET A 318 20.78 1.34 -19.03
CA MET A 318 21.21 0.43 -20.11
C MET A 318 21.49 -0.97 -19.56
N ASP A 319 22.11 -1.09 -18.39
CA ASP A 319 22.40 -2.36 -17.72
C ASP A 319 21.10 -3.04 -17.23
N LEU A 320 20.13 -2.28 -16.74
CA LEU A 320 18.85 -2.78 -16.28
C LEU A 320 17.92 -3.23 -17.41
N ARG A 321 17.93 -2.54 -18.56
CA ARG A 321 16.99 -2.80 -19.65
C ARG A 321 16.91 -4.27 -20.08
N PRO A 322 18.00 -4.97 -20.43
CA PRO A 322 17.91 -6.37 -20.82
C PRO A 322 17.40 -7.28 -19.70
N ILE A 323 17.62 -6.93 -18.43
CA ILE A 323 17.18 -7.72 -17.29
C ILE A 323 15.66 -7.53 -17.11
N ILE A 324 15.15 -6.30 -17.19
CA ILE A 324 13.70 -5.99 -17.10
C ILE A 324 12.97 -6.70 -18.25
N LEU A 325 13.43 -6.56 -19.49
CA LEU A 325 12.75 -7.12 -20.67
C LEU A 325 12.76 -8.66 -20.72
N ASN A 326 13.75 -9.30 -20.10
CA ASN A 326 13.81 -10.77 -20.02
C ASN A 326 13.12 -11.35 -18.77
N SER A 327 12.65 -10.51 -17.84
CA SER A 327 11.96 -10.95 -16.64
C SER A 327 10.57 -11.51 -16.99
N LYS A 328 10.09 -12.46 -16.18
CA LYS A 328 8.71 -12.98 -16.23
C LYS A 328 7.88 -12.47 -15.06
N CYS A 329 8.56 -12.01 -14.01
CA CYS A 329 7.94 -11.34 -12.87
C CYS A 329 8.76 -10.12 -12.49
N ILE A 330 8.09 -9.00 -12.25
CA ILE A 330 8.70 -7.75 -11.80
C ILE A 330 7.91 -7.24 -10.59
N LEU A 331 8.62 -7.03 -9.49
CA LEU A 331 8.15 -6.25 -8.35
C LEU A 331 8.90 -4.93 -8.36
N TRP A 332 8.21 -3.81 -8.54
CA TRP A 332 8.83 -2.50 -8.45
C TRP A 332 8.23 -1.67 -7.33
N ASN A 333 9.05 -1.30 -6.34
CA ASN A 333 8.64 -0.48 -5.21
C ASN A 333 9.60 0.68 -4.96
N GLY A 334 9.11 1.89 -5.05
CA GLY A 334 9.85 3.13 -4.84
C GLY A 334 10.55 3.65 -6.10
N PRO A 335 10.59 4.98 -6.29
CA PRO A 335 11.18 5.61 -7.46
C PRO A 335 12.70 5.46 -7.51
N ALA A 336 13.25 5.50 -8.73
CA ALA A 336 14.69 5.48 -8.96
C ALA A 336 15.35 6.84 -8.80
N SER A 337 14.55 7.89 -8.71
CA SER A 337 15.01 9.28 -8.74
C SER A 337 14.15 10.20 -7.87
N PHE A 338 14.62 11.42 -7.66
CA PHE A 338 13.80 12.51 -7.11
C PHE A 338 12.94 13.10 -8.25
N PHE A 339 11.97 12.31 -8.71
CA PHE A 339 11.20 12.57 -9.93
C PHE A 339 10.30 13.80 -9.85
N GLU A 340 9.99 14.30 -8.67
CA GLU A 340 9.26 15.55 -8.44
C GLU A 340 10.08 16.79 -8.81
N ARG A 341 11.42 16.65 -8.89
CA ARG A 341 12.31 17.72 -9.32
C ARG A 341 12.51 17.70 -10.84
N THR A 342 12.28 18.85 -11.45
CA THR A 342 12.48 19.02 -12.90
C THR A 342 13.88 18.55 -13.33
N GLY A 343 13.95 17.71 -14.38
CA GLY A 343 15.19 17.15 -14.89
C GLY A 343 15.62 15.82 -14.26
N PHE A 344 15.08 15.43 -13.10
CA PHE A 344 15.47 14.19 -12.41
C PHE A 344 14.42 13.07 -12.47
N ALA A 345 13.35 13.24 -13.24
CA ALA A 345 12.33 12.20 -13.42
C ALA A 345 12.77 11.06 -14.36
N PHE A 346 13.89 11.21 -15.05
CA PHE A 346 14.30 10.36 -16.17
C PHE A 346 14.44 8.89 -15.78
N GLY A 347 15.22 8.56 -14.76
CA GLY A 347 15.44 7.16 -14.36
C GLY A 347 14.15 6.45 -13.97
N THR A 348 13.27 7.12 -13.22
CA THR A 348 11.98 6.56 -12.81
C THR A 348 11.04 6.34 -14.00
N ILE A 349 10.97 7.30 -14.93
CA ILE A 349 10.13 7.20 -16.13
C ILE A 349 10.63 6.10 -17.08
N GLU A 350 11.94 5.98 -17.29
CA GLU A 350 12.49 4.94 -18.14
C GLU A 350 12.26 3.53 -17.57
N ILE A 351 12.38 3.34 -16.27
CA ILE A 351 11.99 2.07 -15.63
C ILE A 351 10.51 1.77 -15.88
N LEU A 352 9.61 2.76 -15.76
CA LEU A 352 8.19 2.58 -16.06
C LEU A 352 7.99 2.16 -17.52
N ASN A 353 8.66 2.84 -18.47
CA ASN A 353 8.57 2.53 -19.89
C ASN A 353 9.02 1.08 -20.17
N MET A 354 10.12 0.64 -19.58
CA MET A 354 10.60 -0.74 -19.70
C MET A 354 9.63 -1.76 -19.09
N CYS A 355 9.03 -1.44 -17.94
CA CYS A 355 8.02 -2.29 -17.30
C CYS A 355 6.71 -2.42 -18.13
N ILE A 356 6.37 -1.40 -18.91
CA ILE A 356 5.21 -1.42 -19.81
C ILE A 356 5.53 -2.18 -21.12
N GLU A 357 6.79 -2.17 -21.54
CA GLU A 357 7.25 -2.82 -22.79
C GLU A 357 7.29 -4.36 -22.67
N THR A 358 7.39 -4.89 -21.46
CA THR A 358 7.49 -6.34 -21.22
C THR A 358 6.13 -6.98 -20.95
N ASP A 359 6.00 -8.27 -21.32
CA ASP A 359 4.84 -9.13 -20.97
C ASP A 359 4.96 -9.76 -19.57
N ALA A 360 5.90 -9.30 -18.73
CA ALA A 360 6.08 -9.81 -17.39
C ALA A 360 4.88 -9.52 -16.49
N LEU A 361 4.61 -10.42 -15.54
CA LEU A 361 3.73 -10.12 -14.43
C LEU A 361 4.36 -8.98 -13.61
N THR A 362 3.81 -7.77 -13.72
CA THR A 362 4.38 -6.55 -13.13
C THR A 362 3.52 -6.04 -12.00
N ILE A 363 4.07 -6.06 -10.78
CA ILE A 363 3.45 -5.52 -9.57
C ILE A 363 4.17 -4.24 -9.19
N ILE A 364 3.42 -3.15 -9.11
CA ILE A 364 3.92 -1.84 -8.68
C ILE A 364 3.49 -1.59 -7.24
N GLY A 365 4.43 -1.23 -6.38
CA GLY A 365 4.19 -0.85 -4.98
C GLY A 365 4.74 0.54 -4.65
N GLY A 366 4.39 1.03 -3.45
CA GLY A 366 4.83 2.33 -2.96
C GLY A 366 3.99 3.50 -3.49
N GLY A 367 3.55 4.38 -2.58
CA GLY A 367 2.62 5.45 -2.91
C GLY A 367 3.08 6.39 -4.02
N HIS A 368 4.36 6.79 -4.04
CA HIS A 368 4.92 7.69 -5.06
C HIS A 368 4.99 6.99 -6.42
N THR A 369 5.45 5.74 -6.47
CA THR A 369 5.54 4.98 -7.74
C THR A 369 4.15 4.70 -8.29
N SER A 370 3.23 4.24 -7.45
CA SER A 370 1.84 3.97 -7.82
C SER A 370 1.13 5.24 -8.34
N ALA A 371 1.33 6.39 -7.69
CA ALA A 371 0.79 7.66 -8.13
C ALA A 371 1.37 8.10 -9.49
N LEU A 372 2.68 7.90 -9.73
CA LEU A 372 3.31 8.18 -11.02
C LEU A 372 2.69 7.31 -12.13
N VAL A 373 2.54 6.00 -11.90
CA VAL A 373 1.92 5.08 -12.85
C VAL A 373 0.51 5.53 -13.20
N SER A 374 -0.29 5.89 -12.20
CA SER A 374 -1.66 6.38 -12.39
C SER A 374 -1.71 7.71 -13.14
N SER A 375 -0.86 8.68 -12.79
CA SER A 375 -0.81 10.00 -13.45
C SER A 375 -0.38 9.92 -14.92
N ARG A 376 0.34 8.85 -15.30
CA ARG A 376 0.76 8.57 -16.67
C ARG A 376 -0.27 7.74 -17.47
N GLY A 377 -1.41 7.40 -16.86
CA GLY A 377 -2.41 6.54 -17.51
C GLY A 377 -1.87 5.14 -17.81
N ALA A 378 -0.97 4.63 -16.98
CA ALA A 378 -0.29 3.35 -17.18
C ALA A 378 -0.79 2.24 -16.24
N SER A 379 -1.80 2.50 -15.41
CA SER A 379 -2.33 1.51 -14.46
C SER A 379 -2.83 0.23 -15.13
N ASP A 380 -3.46 0.36 -16.30
CA ASP A 380 -3.98 -0.77 -17.07
C ASP A 380 -2.89 -1.50 -17.91
N LYS A 381 -1.66 -0.95 -17.93
CA LYS A 381 -0.51 -1.52 -18.67
C LYS A 381 0.41 -2.35 -17.80
N VAL A 382 0.12 -2.45 -16.52
CA VAL A 382 0.81 -3.30 -15.55
C VAL A 382 -0.19 -4.30 -14.96
N THR A 383 0.29 -5.42 -14.47
CA THR A 383 -0.61 -6.46 -13.92
C THR A 383 -1.36 -5.97 -12.69
N HIS A 384 -0.67 -5.27 -11.79
CA HIS A 384 -1.26 -4.70 -10.59
C HIS A 384 -0.52 -3.44 -10.13
N ASN A 385 -1.26 -2.35 -9.95
CA ASN A 385 -0.77 -1.13 -9.33
C ASN A 385 -1.35 -1.02 -7.91
N SER A 386 -0.54 -1.46 -6.92
CA SER A 386 -0.99 -1.58 -5.52
C SER A 386 -1.32 -0.22 -4.91
N THR A 387 -2.45 -0.18 -4.22
CA THR A 387 -2.89 0.98 -3.42
C THR A 387 -2.40 0.92 -1.96
N GLY A 388 -1.76 -0.19 -1.58
CA GLY A 388 -1.46 -0.53 -0.18
C GLY A 388 -0.36 0.27 0.49
N GLY A 389 0.57 0.87 -0.27
CA GLY A 389 1.66 1.67 0.29
C GLY A 389 2.45 0.92 1.38
N GLY A 390 2.34 1.36 2.63
CA GLY A 390 3.01 0.71 3.78
C GLY A 390 2.57 -0.73 4.03
N SER A 391 1.29 -1.06 3.80
CA SER A 391 0.78 -2.43 3.93
C SER A 391 1.40 -3.39 2.91
N THR A 392 1.61 -2.92 1.67
CA THR A 392 2.32 -3.69 0.65
C THR A 392 3.73 -4.05 1.11
N MET A 393 4.45 -3.07 1.66
CA MET A 393 5.81 -3.29 2.19
C MET A 393 5.83 -4.24 3.39
N CYS A 394 4.89 -4.10 4.34
CA CYS A 394 4.75 -5.03 5.46
C CYS A 394 4.52 -6.46 4.98
N LEU A 395 3.62 -6.66 4.03
CA LEU A 395 3.32 -7.99 3.50
C LEU A 395 4.53 -8.59 2.78
N LEU A 396 5.19 -7.80 1.92
CA LEU A 396 6.38 -8.22 1.18
C LEU A 396 7.59 -8.50 2.08
N SER A 397 7.72 -7.81 3.21
CA SER A 397 8.77 -8.05 4.20
C SER A 397 8.50 -9.25 5.12
N GLY A 398 7.31 -9.88 5.01
CA GLY A 398 6.90 -11.00 5.85
C GLY A 398 6.47 -10.58 7.26
N GLU A 399 6.21 -9.30 7.49
CA GLU A 399 5.69 -8.81 8.77
C GLU A 399 4.21 -9.22 8.95
N LYS A 400 3.78 -9.35 10.21
CA LYS A 400 2.40 -9.68 10.52
C LYS A 400 1.44 -8.59 10.07
N MET A 401 0.32 -9.03 9.52
CA MET A 401 -0.75 -8.18 9.00
C MET A 401 -2.04 -8.43 9.80
N PRO A 402 -2.34 -7.62 10.83
CA PRO A 402 -3.48 -7.87 11.73
C PRO A 402 -4.82 -8.08 11.01
N VAL A 403 -5.12 -7.30 9.96
CA VAL A 403 -6.37 -7.46 9.19
C VAL A 403 -6.39 -8.80 8.44
N ILE A 404 -5.26 -9.22 7.86
CA ILE A 404 -5.20 -10.52 7.15
C ILE A 404 -5.35 -11.67 8.15
N GLU A 405 -4.68 -11.60 9.30
CA GLU A 405 -4.83 -12.57 10.38
C GLU A 405 -6.28 -12.63 10.87
N SER A 406 -6.96 -11.48 10.99
CA SER A 406 -8.36 -11.41 11.39
C SER A 406 -9.31 -12.06 10.36
N LEU A 407 -9.06 -11.83 9.06
CA LEU A 407 -9.83 -12.47 7.99
C LEU A 407 -9.66 -14.00 7.98
N ILE A 408 -8.43 -14.49 8.16
CA ILE A 408 -8.14 -15.94 8.24
C ILE A 408 -8.84 -16.54 9.47
N ASN A 409 -8.76 -15.88 10.64
CA ASN A 409 -9.41 -16.38 11.85
C ASN A 409 -10.95 -16.37 11.74
N SER A 410 -11.50 -15.37 11.07
CA SER A 410 -12.94 -15.35 10.77
C SER A 410 -13.33 -16.51 9.86
N ALA A 411 -12.53 -16.80 8.83
CA ALA A 411 -12.77 -17.95 7.97
C ALA A 411 -12.76 -19.28 8.74
N LEU A 412 -11.82 -19.48 9.65
CA LEU A 412 -11.79 -20.68 10.50
C LEU A 412 -13.03 -20.83 11.36
N LYS A 413 -13.66 -19.72 11.76
CA LYS A 413 -14.87 -19.73 12.59
C LYS A 413 -16.16 -19.93 11.80
N PHE A 414 -16.28 -19.28 10.63
CA PHE A 414 -17.52 -19.18 9.87
C PHE A 414 -17.54 -20.00 8.56
N SER A 415 -16.48 -20.76 8.23
CA SER A 415 -16.47 -21.64 7.04
C SER A 415 -17.26 -22.94 7.19
N ASN A 416 -17.75 -23.25 8.38
CA ASN A 416 -18.44 -24.53 8.67
C ASN A 416 -19.97 -24.35 8.80
N ASP A 417 -20.47 -23.19 8.49
CA ASP A 417 -21.90 -22.88 8.40
C ASP A 417 -22.28 -22.64 6.92
#